data_571b990356b7c30f8f8eaf7e3c2b8151
#
_entry.id   571b990356b7c30f8f8eaf7e3c2b8151
#
_cell.length_a   1.000
_cell.length_b   1.000
_cell.length_c   1.000
_cell.angle_alpha   90.00
_cell.angle_beta   90.00
_cell.angle_gamma   90.00
#
_symmetry.space_group_name_H-M   'P 1'
#
loop_
_entity.id
_entity.type
_entity.pdbx_description
1 polymer ?
#
loop_
_entity_poly.entity_id
_entity_poly.type
_entity_poly.pdbx_seq_one_letter_code
_entity_poly.pdbx_strand_id
1 'polypeptide(L)'
;MQPSTTQIDRGCGVLLASGVGDALGAGYEFDRAPYDGWPAMIGGGLGNFAPGEWTDDTAQAIAIATVAATGADLRTTEALDAIAAGFAMWFADDPSDVGMQTRHVLGLAGRHATAAEMAAAAQTVHTRSGGRSAGNGSLMRTAPVALAHLYDPNALVEAAKAISALTHYDPIAGEGSALWCLMIRHAILHGTFPTSDDVLPLLGDTVLDWGEVLAKAESTPPEVFTENGWVVGALQAAWSAIQHTPVPNEMPCLHLQHALATAIGIGHDTDTVAAIAGALLGARWGASAVPQEWQGLLHGWGHPLADDQRTSGASTLNALATLTLRGGKPDSTGWPTGAHVDYSGWGLLGTCAPHPHAEGVWIGDAGALDALPDEIDAVVSLCRIGTQQIPAGAISHVVRLLDTNPEDNPNLDFVIDDAARVTLHLRDQGHRVFVHCVAAQSRTPAVAARIGVLEGAPLDDALREINAMLPNAKPRSWLTDSVRRLGASAAP
;
A
#
# COMPACT_ATOMS: atom_id res chain seq x y z
N MET A 1 17.20 -1.66 15.65
CA MET A 1 17.86 -1.42 14.33
C MET A 1 17.01 -0.43 13.56
N GLN A 2 17.59 0.50 12.78
CA GLN A 2 16.79 1.41 11.96
C GLN A 2 16.67 0.79 10.55
N PRO A 3 15.46 0.78 9.96
CA PRO A 3 15.28 0.25 8.61
C PRO A 3 15.97 1.15 7.57
N SER A 4 16.47 0.52 6.50
CA SER A 4 17.02 1.24 5.35
C SER A 4 15.92 1.96 4.57
N THR A 5 16.31 2.88 3.68
CA THR A 5 15.40 3.61 2.80
C THR A 5 14.53 2.68 1.95
N THR A 6 15.13 1.60 1.42
CA THR A 6 14.42 0.59 0.63
C THR A 6 13.51 -0.29 1.48
N GLN A 7 13.91 -0.60 2.73
CA GLN A 7 13.04 -1.32 3.67
C GLN A 7 11.82 -0.49 4.09
N ILE A 8 11.97 0.84 4.24
CA ILE A 8 10.84 1.75 4.47
C ILE A 8 9.88 1.74 3.26
N ASP A 9 10.41 1.79 2.04
CA ASP A 9 9.60 1.69 0.83
C ASP A 9 8.78 0.40 0.78
N ARG A 10 9.45 -0.74 1.01
CA ARG A 10 8.81 -2.06 1.06
C ARG A 10 7.77 -2.15 2.16
N GLY A 11 8.08 -1.64 3.36
CA GLY A 11 7.12 -1.64 4.45
C GLY A 11 5.90 -0.74 4.21
N CYS A 12 6.08 0.43 3.59
CA CYS A 12 4.95 1.25 3.12
C CYS A 12 4.13 0.49 2.06
N GLY A 13 4.80 -0.24 1.17
CA GLY A 13 4.17 -1.09 0.16
C GLY A 13 3.23 -2.14 0.74
N VAL A 14 3.54 -2.70 1.94
CA VAL A 14 2.69 -3.70 2.60
C VAL A 14 1.26 -3.21 2.79
N LEU A 15 1.08 -2.06 3.43
CA LEU A 15 -0.26 -1.53 3.70
C LEU A 15 -0.89 -0.93 2.44
N LEU A 16 -0.10 -0.22 1.64
CA LEU A 16 -0.60 0.45 0.44
C LEU A 16 -1.08 -0.54 -0.62
N ALA A 17 -0.27 -1.56 -0.95
CA ALA A 17 -0.65 -2.52 -1.97
C ALA A 17 -1.70 -3.52 -1.47
N SER A 18 -1.80 -3.77 -0.15
CA SER A 18 -2.92 -4.50 0.45
C SER A 18 -4.23 -3.73 0.25
N GLY A 19 -4.28 -2.44 0.62
CA GLY A 19 -5.48 -1.63 0.42
C GLY A 19 -5.86 -1.44 -1.04
N VAL A 20 -4.86 -1.35 -1.94
CA VAL A 20 -5.09 -1.30 -3.39
C VAL A 20 -5.67 -2.63 -3.89
N GLY A 21 -5.14 -3.77 -3.44
CA GLY A 21 -5.66 -5.09 -3.80
C GLY A 21 -7.12 -5.27 -3.37
N ASP A 22 -7.44 -4.91 -2.12
CA ASP A 22 -8.78 -4.87 -1.56
C ASP A 22 -9.74 -4.04 -2.43
N ALA A 23 -9.45 -2.76 -2.65
CA ALA A 23 -10.30 -1.86 -3.43
C ALA A 23 -10.42 -2.26 -4.92
N LEU A 24 -9.39 -2.89 -5.50
CA LEU A 24 -9.45 -3.45 -6.85
C LEU A 24 -10.35 -4.69 -6.92
N GLY A 25 -10.29 -5.55 -5.89
CA GLY A 25 -11.04 -6.80 -5.84
C GLY A 25 -12.52 -6.62 -5.51
N ALA A 26 -12.87 -5.62 -4.69
CA ALA A 26 -14.20 -5.41 -4.12
C ALA A 26 -15.35 -5.46 -5.15
N GLY A 27 -15.15 -4.87 -6.31
CA GLY A 27 -16.19 -4.83 -7.35
C GLY A 27 -16.48 -6.16 -8.04
N TYR A 28 -15.53 -7.09 -7.98
CA TYR A 28 -15.60 -8.40 -8.69
C TYR A 28 -15.97 -9.56 -7.76
N GLU A 29 -16.08 -9.30 -6.47
CA GLU A 29 -16.38 -10.28 -5.43
C GLU A 29 -17.66 -11.07 -5.75
N PHE A 30 -17.59 -12.41 -5.67
CA PHE A 30 -18.67 -13.35 -5.98
C PHE A 30 -19.38 -13.07 -7.32
N ASP A 31 -18.60 -12.77 -8.36
CA ASP A 31 -19.10 -12.53 -9.73
C ASP A 31 -20.09 -11.35 -9.83
N ARG A 32 -19.98 -10.34 -8.96
CA ARG A 32 -20.86 -9.15 -8.99
C ARG A 32 -20.65 -8.29 -10.22
N ALA A 33 -19.43 -8.25 -10.77
CA ALA A 33 -19.13 -7.63 -12.04
C ALA A 33 -18.33 -8.60 -12.94
N PRO A 34 -18.46 -8.50 -14.26
CA PRO A 34 -17.63 -9.30 -15.19
C PRO A 34 -16.17 -8.85 -15.08
N TYR A 35 -15.25 -9.81 -15.09
CA TYR A 35 -13.80 -9.56 -15.08
C TYR A 35 -13.20 -9.90 -16.44
N ASP A 36 -12.54 -8.95 -17.09
CA ASP A 36 -11.97 -9.06 -18.43
C ASP A 36 -10.45 -9.35 -18.44
N GLY A 37 -9.85 -9.60 -17.27
CA GLY A 37 -8.44 -9.91 -17.11
C GLY A 37 -7.58 -8.73 -16.64
N TRP A 38 -8.15 -7.52 -16.52
CA TRP A 38 -7.46 -6.37 -15.93
C TRP A 38 -8.37 -5.63 -14.94
N PRO A 39 -7.96 -5.50 -13.67
CA PRO A 39 -8.82 -4.91 -12.65
C PRO A 39 -8.84 -3.38 -12.72
N ALA A 40 -10.01 -2.81 -12.41
CA ALA A 40 -10.18 -1.39 -12.11
C ALA A 40 -10.92 -1.23 -10.78
N MET A 41 -10.72 -0.13 -10.11
CA MET A 41 -11.44 0.21 -8.86
C MET A 41 -12.86 0.67 -9.18
N ILE A 42 -13.71 -0.27 -9.62
CA ILE A 42 -15.08 0.03 -10.08
C ILE A 42 -16.07 0.24 -8.95
N GLY A 43 -15.71 -0.14 -7.71
CA GLY A 43 -16.63 -0.19 -6.58
C GLY A 43 -17.73 -1.24 -6.75
N GLY A 44 -18.81 -1.15 -5.97
CA GLY A 44 -19.90 -2.13 -6.00
C GLY A 44 -19.68 -3.28 -5.02
N GLY A 45 -19.60 -4.52 -5.49
CA GLY A 45 -19.43 -5.70 -4.64
C GLY A 45 -20.59 -5.96 -3.69
N LEU A 46 -20.33 -6.65 -2.57
CA LEU A 46 -21.36 -6.98 -1.57
C LEU A 46 -21.82 -5.75 -0.78
N GLY A 47 -20.90 -4.83 -0.46
CA GLY A 47 -21.17 -3.62 0.32
C GLY A 47 -21.65 -2.42 -0.51
N ASN A 48 -21.73 -2.53 -1.83
CA ASN A 48 -21.99 -1.39 -2.73
C ASN A 48 -21.01 -0.23 -2.51
N PHE A 49 -19.73 -0.56 -2.42
CA PHE A 49 -18.62 0.36 -2.18
C PHE A 49 -18.49 1.42 -3.28
N ALA A 50 -17.96 2.60 -2.96
CA ALA A 50 -17.61 3.59 -3.96
C ALA A 50 -16.36 3.16 -4.75
N PRO A 51 -16.13 3.65 -5.99
CA PRO A 51 -14.90 3.39 -6.71
C PRO A 51 -13.66 3.82 -5.92
N GLY A 52 -12.74 2.89 -5.67
CA GLY A 52 -11.54 3.11 -4.85
C GLY A 52 -11.73 2.95 -3.35
N GLU A 53 -12.94 2.67 -2.88
CA GLU A 53 -13.21 2.37 -1.48
C GLU A 53 -12.78 0.94 -1.13
N TRP A 54 -11.98 0.80 -0.08
CA TRP A 54 -11.61 -0.48 0.48
C TRP A 54 -12.69 -1.06 1.41
N THR A 55 -12.63 -2.37 1.64
CA THR A 55 -13.60 -3.13 2.41
C THR A 55 -13.16 -3.32 3.89
N ASP A 56 -13.66 -4.38 4.52
CA ASP A 56 -13.32 -4.74 5.90
C ASP A 56 -11.87 -5.23 6.04
N ASP A 57 -11.23 -5.71 4.99
CA ASP A 57 -9.83 -6.12 4.95
C ASP A 57 -8.90 -5.00 5.42
N THR A 58 -8.92 -3.89 4.71
CA THR A 58 -8.08 -2.73 5.00
C THR A 58 -8.57 -1.98 6.24
N ALA A 59 -9.88 -1.86 6.45
CA ALA A 59 -10.42 -1.21 7.64
C ALA A 59 -9.93 -1.88 8.94
N GLN A 60 -9.95 -3.21 9.00
CA GLN A 60 -9.44 -3.95 10.15
C GLN A 60 -7.91 -3.93 10.23
N ALA A 61 -7.20 -3.93 9.09
CA ALA A 61 -5.75 -3.75 9.07
C ALA A 61 -5.33 -2.38 9.65
N ILE A 62 -6.08 -1.32 9.36
CA ILE A 62 -5.86 0.03 9.92
C ILE A 62 -6.03 0.02 11.45
N ALA A 63 -7.00 -0.70 12.00
CA ALA A 63 -7.16 -0.81 13.45
C ALA A 63 -5.89 -1.40 14.11
N ILE A 64 -5.28 -2.42 13.51
CA ILE A 64 -4.02 -3.00 13.97
C ILE A 64 -2.86 -2.02 13.74
N ALA A 65 -2.75 -1.45 12.55
CA ALA A 65 -1.68 -0.55 12.16
C ALA A 65 -1.64 0.73 13.02
N THR A 66 -2.79 1.22 13.45
CA THR A 66 -2.91 2.38 14.35
C THR A 66 -2.23 2.12 15.69
N VAL A 67 -2.42 0.93 16.27
CA VAL A 67 -1.74 0.54 17.51
C VAL A 67 -0.26 0.31 17.25
N ALA A 68 0.09 -0.38 16.18
CA ALA A 68 1.48 -0.61 15.78
C ALA A 68 2.26 0.69 15.55
N ALA A 69 1.61 1.72 14.96
CA ALA A 69 2.19 3.03 14.70
C ALA A 69 2.50 3.85 15.98
N THR A 70 2.07 3.41 17.15
CA THR A 70 2.50 3.99 18.44
C THR A 70 3.85 3.46 18.90
N GLY A 71 4.36 2.39 18.28
CA GLY A 71 5.55 1.65 18.69
C GLY A 71 5.28 0.63 19.82
N ALA A 72 4.02 0.30 20.07
CA ALA A 72 3.63 -0.70 21.08
C ALA A 72 4.07 -2.10 20.67
N ASP A 73 4.41 -2.92 21.67
CA ASP A 73 4.55 -4.36 21.49
C ASP A 73 3.15 -4.97 21.39
N LEU A 74 2.80 -5.49 20.21
CA LEU A 74 1.46 -5.98 19.90
C LEU A 74 1.07 -7.27 20.67
N ARG A 75 1.97 -7.83 21.49
CA ARG A 75 1.70 -8.98 22.37
C ARG A 75 1.13 -8.58 23.72
N THR A 76 1.27 -7.29 24.10
CA THR A 76 0.80 -6.83 25.41
C THR A 76 -0.71 -6.79 25.48
N THR A 77 -1.25 -6.97 26.69
CA THR A 77 -2.69 -6.88 26.93
C THR A 77 -3.26 -5.53 26.50
N GLU A 78 -2.53 -4.44 26.80
CA GLU A 78 -2.92 -3.08 26.46
C GLU A 78 -3.01 -2.88 24.95
N ALA A 79 -2.06 -3.42 24.18
CA ALA A 79 -2.08 -3.33 22.72
C ALA A 79 -3.21 -4.18 22.12
N LEU A 80 -3.41 -5.40 22.63
CA LEU A 80 -4.51 -6.26 22.19
C LEU A 80 -5.88 -5.67 22.53
N ASP A 81 -6.05 -5.05 23.70
CA ASP A 81 -7.27 -4.35 24.08
C ASP A 81 -7.54 -3.14 23.16
N ALA A 82 -6.50 -2.40 22.81
CA ALA A 82 -6.61 -1.28 21.88
C ALA A 82 -7.00 -1.74 20.46
N ILE A 83 -6.47 -2.87 19.99
CA ILE A 83 -6.85 -3.47 18.69
C ILE A 83 -8.31 -3.95 18.75
N ALA A 84 -8.71 -4.65 19.83
CA ALA A 84 -10.10 -5.09 20.02
C ALA A 84 -11.07 -3.91 20.03
N ALA A 85 -10.71 -2.82 20.71
CA ALA A 85 -11.48 -1.57 20.69
C ALA A 85 -11.58 -0.97 19.29
N GLY A 86 -10.50 -1.03 18.49
CA GLY A 86 -10.49 -0.60 17.09
C GLY A 86 -11.46 -1.40 16.22
N PHE A 87 -11.48 -2.73 16.35
CA PHE A 87 -12.46 -3.58 15.64
C PHE A 87 -13.89 -3.29 16.09
N ALA A 88 -14.12 -3.10 17.39
CA ALA A 88 -15.45 -2.77 17.92
C ALA A 88 -15.94 -1.39 17.46
N MET A 89 -15.03 -0.41 17.34
CA MET A 89 -15.34 0.92 16.82
C MET A 89 -15.72 0.85 15.34
N TRP A 90 -14.90 0.17 14.51
CA TRP A 90 -15.24 -0.05 13.11
C TRP A 90 -16.60 -0.71 12.94
N PHE A 91 -16.87 -1.77 13.69
CA PHE A 91 -18.16 -2.48 13.63
C PHE A 91 -19.34 -1.62 14.10
N ALA A 92 -19.10 -0.70 15.06
CA ALA A 92 -20.12 0.23 15.56
C ALA A 92 -20.47 1.37 14.57
N ASP A 93 -19.58 1.61 13.59
CA ASP A 93 -19.80 2.58 12.51
C ASP A 93 -20.66 2.01 11.36
N ASP A 94 -21.25 0.82 11.54
CA ASP A 94 -22.16 0.14 10.61
C ASP A 94 -21.54 -0.05 9.21
N PRO A 95 -20.41 -0.77 9.12
CA PRO A 95 -19.71 -0.97 7.84
C PRO A 95 -20.60 -1.69 6.83
N SER A 96 -20.42 -1.34 5.57
CA SER A 96 -21.20 -1.82 4.42
C SER A 96 -21.13 -3.35 4.25
N ASP A 97 -19.96 -3.93 4.55
CA ASP A 97 -19.77 -5.38 4.60
C ASP A 97 -18.99 -5.82 5.83
N VAL A 98 -19.28 -7.02 6.31
CA VAL A 98 -18.60 -7.67 7.44
C VAL A 98 -18.67 -9.16 7.27
N GLY A 99 -17.54 -9.83 7.23
CA GLY A 99 -17.47 -11.29 7.20
C GLY A 99 -18.30 -11.95 8.29
N MET A 100 -19.04 -13.01 7.98
CA MET A 100 -20.03 -13.64 8.87
C MET A 100 -19.45 -14.02 10.22
N GLN A 101 -18.25 -14.58 10.28
CA GLN A 101 -17.61 -14.98 11.55
C GLN A 101 -17.27 -13.75 12.39
N THR A 102 -16.65 -12.73 11.80
CA THR A 102 -16.30 -11.47 12.45
C THR A 102 -17.55 -10.80 13.02
N ARG A 103 -18.63 -10.72 12.25
CA ARG A 103 -19.94 -10.18 12.69
C ARG A 103 -20.48 -10.92 13.92
N HIS A 104 -20.43 -12.25 13.93
CA HIS A 104 -20.89 -13.06 15.06
C HIS A 104 -20.04 -12.81 16.32
N VAL A 105 -18.73 -12.76 16.18
CA VAL A 105 -17.82 -12.53 17.31
C VAL A 105 -18.00 -11.14 17.88
N LEU A 106 -17.98 -10.09 17.06
CA LEU A 106 -18.12 -8.70 17.51
C LEU A 106 -19.51 -8.45 18.10
N GLY A 107 -20.55 -9.06 17.51
CA GLY A 107 -21.91 -9.01 18.06
C GLY A 107 -22.06 -9.68 19.44
N LEU A 108 -21.33 -10.77 19.71
CA LEU A 108 -21.29 -11.43 21.02
C LEU A 108 -20.43 -10.68 22.04
N ALA A 109 -19.29 -10.15 21.62
CA ALA A 109 -18.33 -9.46 22.47
C ALA A 109 -18.87 -8.09 22.95
N GLY A 110 -19.55 -7.36 22.04
CA GLY A 110 -20.08 -6.03 22.32
C GLY A 110 -19.07 -4.89 22.15
N ARG A 111 -19.56 -3.65 22.27
CA ARG A 111 -18.82 -2.41 21.90
C ARG A 111 -17.58 -2.10 22.75
N HIS A 112 -17.50 -2.63 23.95
CA HIS A 112 -16.46 -2.29 24.93
C HIS A 112 -15.68 -3.53 25.39
N ALA A 113 -15.68 -4.60 24.57
CA ALA A 113 -15.00 -5.82 24.92
C ALA A 113 -13.48 -5.62 24.99
N THR A 114 -12.88 -6.17 26.04
CA THR A 114 -11.43 -6.39 26.10
C THR A 114 -11.01 -7.46 25.10
N ALA A 115 -9.73 -7.56 24.82
CA ALA A 115 -9.18 -8.63 23.98
C ALA A 115 -9.55 -10.04 24.52
N ALA A 116 -9.52 -10.22 25.85
CA ALA A 116 -9.88 -11.47 26.48
C ALA A 116 -11.37 -11.84 26.28
N GLU A 117 -12.28 -10.87 26.40
CA GLU A 117 -13.71 -11.06 26.16
C GLU A 117 -14.00 -11.33 24.68
N MET A 118 -13.31 -10.65 23.77
CA MET A 118 -13.44 -10.87 22.33
C MET A 118 -12.94 -12.26 21.93
N ALA A 119 -11.78 -12.69 22.44
CA ALA A 119 -11.26 -14.04 22.22
C ALA A 119 -12.19 -15.13 22.81
N ALA A 120 -12.83 -14.88 23.96
CA ALA A 120 -13.83 -15.79 24.52
C ALA A 120 -15.09 -15.89 23.64
N ALA A 121 -15.52 -14.77 23.03
CA ALA A 121 -16.59 -14.77 22.03
C ALA A 121 -16.18 -15.56 20.78
N ALA A 122 -14.95 -15.41 20.29
CA ALA A 122 -14.40 -16.18 19.18
C ALA A 122 -14.34 -17.68 19.49
N GLN A 123 -13.92 -18.05 20.69
CA GLN A 123 -13.95 -19.45 21.16
C GLN A 123 -15.37 -20.01 21.19
N THR A 124 -16.33 -19.21 21.58
CA THR A 124 -17.75 -19.62 21.59
C THR A 124 -18.25 -19.88 20.17
N VAL A 125 -17.90 -19.01 19.20
CA VAL A 125 -18.26 -19.18 17.78
C VAL A 125 -17.57 -20.44 17.22
N HIS A 126 -16.29 -20.66 17.52
CA HIS A 126 -15.54 -21.86 17.13
C HIS A 126 -16.22 -23.15 17.64
N THR A 127 -16.59 -23.19 18.92
CA THR A 127 -17.26 -24.35 19.51
C THR A 127 -18.62 -24.60 18.85
N ARG A 128 -19.43 -23.55 18.63
CA ARG A 128 -20.74 -23.65 17.98
C ARG A 128 -20.67 -24.09 16.52
N SER A 129 -19.59 -23.77 15.81
CA SER A 129 -19.35 -24.21 14.43
C SER A 129 -18.84 -25.66 14.34
N GLY A 130 -18.65 -26.34 15.45
CA GLY A 130 -18.06 -27.68 15.50
C GLY A 130 -16.59 -27.70 15.09
N GLY A 131 -15.83 -26.62 15.42
CA GLY A 131 -14.41 -26.50 15.09
C GLY A 131 -14.14 -26.00 13.68
N ARG A 132 -15.14 -25.52 12.94
CA ARG A 132 -15.00 -25.01 11.57
C ARG A 132 -15.08 -23.49 11.57
N SER A 133 -13.98 -22.83 11.97
CA SER A 133 -13.90 -21.38 12.09
C SER A 133 -12.56 -20.80 11.61
N ALA A 134 -11.89 -21.53 10.70
CA ALA A 134 -10.66 -21.08 10.07
C ALA A 134 -10.94 -20.25 8.79
N GLY A 135 -11.77 -19.22 8.89
CA GLY A 135 -11.99 -18.26 7.82
C GLY A 135 -10.74 -17.42 7.52
N ASN A 136 -10.70 -16.78 6.38
CA ASN A 136 -9.59 -15.94 5.92
C ASN A 136 -9.54 -14.54 6.57
N GLY A 137 -10.60 -14.13 7.29
CA GLY A 137 -10.76 -12.77 7.82
C GLY A 137 -9.74 -12.32 8.88
N SER A 138 -8.90 -13.24 9.42
CA SER A 138 -7.73 -12.82 10.19
C SER A 138 -6.48 -12.64 9.32
N LEU A 139 -6.32 -13.49 8.30
CA LEU A 139 -5.16 -13.43 7.38
C LEU A 139 -5.11 -12.11 6.62
N MET A 140 -6.25 -11.67 6.09
CA MET A 140 -6.39 -10.47 5.26
C MET A 140 -5.87 -9.19 5.94
N ARG A 141 -6.00 -9.08 7.26
CA ARG A 141 -5.75 -7.86 8.04
C ARG A 141 -4.45 -7.87 8.86
N THR A 142 -3.75 -9.01 8.97
CA THR A 142 -2.67 -9.19 9.96
C THR A 142 -1.31 -8.65 9.49
N ALA A 143 -1.16 -8.26 8.23
CA ALA A 143 0.08 -7.74 7.65
C ALA A 143 0.81 -6.64 8.46
N PRO A 144 0.14 -5.70 9.19
CA PRO A 144 0.82 -4.71 10.03
C PRO A 144 1.73 -5.30 11.11
N VAL A 145 1.47 -6.54 11.56
CA VAL A 145 2.30 -7.24 12.56
C VAL A 145 3.73 -7.47 12.06
N ALA A 146 3.89 -7.73 10.74
CA ALA A 146 5.21 -7.90 10.14
C ALA A 146 6.06 -6.62 10.22
N LEU A 147 5.44 -5.45 10.17
CA LEU A 147 6.10 -4.16 10.31
C LEU A 147 6.50 -3.89 11.78
N ALA A 148 5.58 -4.16 12.72
CA ALA A 148 5.79 -3.91 14.14
C ALA A 148 6.93 -4.78 14.72
N HIS A 149 7.03 -6.01 14.27
CA HIS A 149 8.00 -7.00 14.77
C HIS A 149 9.04 -7.41 13.71
N LEU A 150 9.42 -6.47 12.83
CA LEU A 150 10.31 -6.73 11.67
C LEU A 150 11.62 -7.44 12.05
N TYR A 151 12.18 -7.14 13.21
CA TYR A 151 13.47 -7.68 13.65
C TYR A 151 13.37 -8.80 14.71
N ASP A 152 12.15 -9.19 15.11
CA ASP A 152 11.90 -10.26 16.07
C ASP A 152 10.85 -11.25 15.53
N PRO A 153 11.26 -12.32 14.84
CA PRO A 153 10.33 -13.28 14.27
C PRO A 153 9.50 -14.04 15.30
N ASN A 154 10.02 -14.25 16.52
CA ASN A 154 9.25 -14.93 17.57
C ASN A 154 8.11 -14.03 18.06
N ALA A 155 8.41 -12.77 18.34
CA ALA A 155 7.39 -11.79 18.70
C ALA A 155 6.35 -11.60 17.59
N LEU A 156 6.77 -11.64 16.32
CA LEU A 156 5.88 -11.59 15.16
C LEU A 156 4.86 -12.75 15.18
N VAL A 157 5.34 -13.98 15.35
CA VAL A 157 4.49 -15.18 15.36
C VAL A 157 3.51 -15.14 16.53
N GLU A 158 3.98 -14.80 17.73
CA GLU A 158 3.13 -14.67 18.92
C GLU A 158 2.04 -13.60 18.72
N ALA A 159 2.40 -12.41 18.25
CA ALA A 159 1.47 -11.32 18.00
C ALA A 159 0.44 -11.66 16.92
N ALA A 160 0.87 -12.25 15.80
CA ALA A 160 -0.03 -12.63 14.70
C ALA A 160 -1.07 -13.66 15.17
N LYS A 161 -0.65 -14.69 15.91
CA LYS A 161 -1.57 -15.69 16.47
C LYS A 161 -2.54 -15.07 17.50
N ALA A 162 -2.05 -14.18 18.37
CA ALA A 162 -2.89 -13.52 19.37
C ALA A 162 -3.95 -12.60 18.74
N ILE A 163 -3.57 -11.80 17.73
CA ILE A 163 -4.49 -10.90 17.02
C ILE A 163 -5.50 -11.69 16.17
N SER A 164 -5.07 -12.78 15.54
CA SER A 164 -5.99 -13.69 14.85
C SER A 164 -7.06 -14.23 15.80
N ALA A 165 -6.66 -14.67 16.99
CA ALA A 165 -7.56 -15.26 17.99
C ALA A 165 -8.62 -14.30 18.53
N LEU A 166 -8.50 -12.99 18.34
CA LEU A 166 -9.53 -12.01 18.71
C LEU A 166 -10.88 -12.31 18.03
N THR A 167 -10.85 -12.82 16.79
CA THR A 167 -12.07 -13.15 16.04
C THR A 167 -12.06 -14.56 15.42
N HIS A 168 -10.86 -15.15 15.23
CA HIS A 168 -10.65 -16.43 14.59
C HIS A 168 -9.86 -17.35 15.55
N TYR A 169 -10.60 -18.04 16.43
CA TYR A 169 -10.02 -18.88 17.49
C TYR A 169 -9.36 -20.16 16.96
N ASP A 170 -9.69 -20.59 15.73
CA ASP A 170 -9.10 -21.76 15.11
C ASP A 170 -7.58 -21.58 14.96
N PRO A 171 -6.75 -22.51 15.47
CA PRO A 171 -5.29 -22.39 15.40
C PRO A 171 -4.76 -22.28 13.96
N ILE A 172 -5.43 -22.91 12.99
CA ILE A 172 -5.04 -22.85 11.58
C ILE A 172 -5.10 -21.40 11.05
N ALA A 173 -6.09 -20.61 11.49
CA ALA A 173 -6.18 -19.19 11.12
C ALA A 173 -5.01 -18.37 11.67
N GLY A 174 -4.61 -18.63 12.93
CA GLY A 174 -3.45 -18.01 13.55
C GLY A 174 -2.13 -18.41 12.91
N GLU A 175 -1.96 -19.69 12.56
CA GLU A 175 -0.78 -20.20 11.88
C GLU A 175 -0.62 -19.59 10.47
N GLY A 176 -1.69 -19.57 9.67
CA GLY A 176 -1.68 -18.95 8.34
C GLY A 176 -1.35 -17.47 8.39
N SER A 177 -1.93 -16.73 9.35
CA SER A 177 -1.62 -15.31 9.57
C SER A 177 -0.15 -15.10 9.97
N ALA A 178 0.40 -15.92 10.84
CA ALA A 178 1.79 -15.85 11.26
C ALA A 178 2.76 -16.20 10.12
N LEU A 179 2.46 -17.24 9.34
CA LEU A 179 3.25 -17.64 8.17
C LEU A 179 3.30 -16.49 7.15
N TRP A 180 2.16 -15.88 6.82
CA TRP A 180 2.11 -14.77 5.86
C TRP A 180 2.90 -13.56 6.35
N CYS A 181 2.80 -13.23 7.65
CA CYS A 181 3.62 -12.17 8.24
C CYS A 181 5.13 -12.48 8.18
N LEU A 182 5.55 -13.73 8.34
CA LEU A 182 6.95 -14.15 8.16
C LEU A 182 7.40 -13.99 6.70
N MET A 183 6.54 -14.31 5.73
CA MET A 183 6.81 -14.11 4.30
C MET A 183 6.96 -12.62 3.97
N ILE A 184 6.07 -11.77 4.47
CA ILE A 184 6.14 -10.30 4.35
C ILE A 184 7.43 -9.78 4.97
N ARG A 185 7.75 -10.22 6.20
CA ARG A 185 9.00 -9.86 6.90
C ARG A 185 10.23 -10.18 6.04
N HIS A 186 10.31 -11.39 5.49
CA HIS A 186 11.42 -11.80 4.61
C HIS A 186 11.52 -10.84 3.40
N ALA A 187 10.42 -10.58 2.72
CA ALA A 187 10.39 -9.73 1.55
C ALA A 187 10.84 -8.29 1.87
N ILE A 188 10.44 -7.71 3.01
CA ILE A 188 10.92 -6.39 3.44
C ILE A 188 12.44 -6.40 3.66
N LEU A 189 12.95 -7.40 4.38
CA LEU A 189 14.36 -7.45 4.77
C LEU A 189 15.28 -7.71 3.58
N HIS A 190 14.93 -8.62 2.69
CA HIS A 190 15.80 -9.14 1.65
C HIS A 190 15.45 -8.64 0.24
N GLY A 191 14.21 -8.17 -0.01
CA GLY A 191 13.74 -7.74 -1.32
C GLY A 191 13.58 -8.89 -2.30
N THR A 192 13.28 -10.09 -1.79
CA THR A 192 12.96 -11.29 -2.57
C THR A 192 11.73 -11.96 -1.97
N PHE A 193 11.03 -12.76 -2.75
CA PHE A 193 10.05 -13.66 -2.18
C PHE A 193 10.77 -14.76 -1.39
N PRO A 194 10.22 -15.22 -0.25
CA PRO A 194 10.82 -16.29 0.54
C PRO A 194 10.66 -17.65 -0.13
N THR A 195 11.54 -18.58 0.21
CA THR A 195 11.31 -20.01 0.09
C THR A 195 10.70 -20.57 1.37
N SER A 196 10.19 -21.81 1.32
CA SER A 196 9.70 -22.51 2.53
C SER A 196 10.78 -22.62 3.62
N ASP A 197 12.05 -22.83 3.24
CA ASP A 197 13.18 -22.92 4.17
C ASP A 197 13.48 -21.61 4.89
N ASP A 198 13.12 -20.46 4.32
CA ASP A 198 13.31 -19.16 4.95
C ASP A 198 12.31 -18.86 6.08
N VAL A 199 11.12 -19.47 6.06
CA VAL A 199 9.99 -19.07 6.90
C VAL A 199 9.48 -20.18 7.82
N LEU A 200 9.40 -21.44 7.36
CA LEU A 200 8.85 -22.54 8.15
C LEU A 200 9.60 -22.81 9.46
N PRO A 201 10.95 -22.77 9.52
CA PRO A 201 11.66 -22.94 10.78
C PRO A 201 11.34 -21.88 11.85
N LEU A 202 10.82 -20.72 11.43
CA LEU A 202 10.46 -19.62 12.33
C LEU A 202 9.01 -19.73 12.85
N LEU A 203 8.15 -20.52 12.19
CA LEU A 203 6.73 -20.62 12.54
C LEU A 203 6.50 -21.44 13.83
N GLY A 204 7.42 -22.34 14.17
CA GLY A 204 7.34 -23.25 15.30
C GLY A 204 6.42 -24.44 15.04
N ASP A 205 5.89 -25.04 16.11
CA ASP A 205 4.97 -26.17 16.01
C ASP A 205 3.61 -25.75 15.44
N THR A 206 3.09 -26.55 14.50
CA THR A 206 1.86 -26.28 13.77
C THR A 206 0.93 -27.48 13.71
N VAL A 207 -0.36 -27.21 13.52
CA VAL A 207 -1.39 -28.24 13.34
C VAL A 207 -1.37 -28.79 11.91
N LEU A 208 -1.05 -27.91 10.92
CA LEU A 208 -0.95 -28.29 9.52
C LEU A 208 0.51 -28.38 9.06
N ASP A 209 0.74 -29.20 8.04
CA ASP A 209 1.98 -29.15 7.27
C ASP A 209 1.92 -27.98 6.27
N TRP A 210 2.44 -26.82 6.70
CA TRP A 210 2.48 -25.62 5.85
C TRP A 210 3.47 -25.75 4.69
N GLY A 211 4.42 -26.67 4.77
CA GLY A 211 5.29 -26.99 3.63
C GLY A 211 4.52 -27.61 2.47
N GLU A 212 3.63 -28.56 2.76
CA GLU A 212 2.73 -29.14 1.75
C GLU A 212 1.75 -28.10 1.20
N VAL A 213 1.23 -27.20 2.06
CA VAL A 213 0.32 -26.10 1.64
C VAL A 213 1.00 -25.19 0.64
N LEU A 214 2.24 -24.72 0.92
CA LEU A 214 3.00 -23.84 0.02
C LEU A 214 3.40 -24.57 -1.28
N ALA A 215 3.93 -25.80 -1.17
CA ALA A 215 4.33 -26.60 -2.35
C ALA A 215 3.14 -26.85 -3.29
N LYS A 216 1.93 -27.05 -2.75
CA LYS A 216 0.72 -27.17 -3.56
C LYS A 216 0.40 -25.88 -4.28
N ALA A 217 0.51 -24.71 -3.64
CA ALA A 217 0.28 -23.41 -4.28
C ALA A 217 1.31 -23.11 -5.38
N GLU A 218 2.56 -23.52 -5.19
CA GLU A 218 3.66 -23.33 -6.15
C GLU A 218 3.54 -24.22 -7.40
N SER A 219 2.92 -25.42 -7.25
CA SER A 219 2.80 -26.39 -8.32
C SER A 219 1.44 -26.40 -9.04
N THR A 220 0.44 -25.68 -8.51
CA THR A 220 -0.93 -25.68 -9.00
C THR A 220 -1.33 -24.30 -9.47
N PRO A 221 -1.89 -24.14 -10.68
CA PRO A 221 -2.26 -22.84 -11.20
C PRO A 221 -3.37 -22.15 -10.38
N PRO A 222 -3.40 -20.80 -10.35
CA PRO A 222 -4.22 -20.00 -9.42
C PRO A 222 -5.71 -20.30 -9.48
N GLU A 223 -6.27 -20.52 -10.67
CA GLU A 223 -7.70 -20.74 -10.90
C GLU A 223 -8.28 -21.99 -10.23
N VAL A 224 -7.42 -22.84 -9.66
CA VAL A 224 -7.84 -24.04 -8.91
C VAL A 224 -8.26 -23.68 -7.47
N PHE A 225 -7.76 -22.54 -6.92
CA PHE A 225 -7.97 -22.17 -5.52
C PHE A 225 -9.22 -21.33 -5.29
N THR A 226 -10.38 -21.89 -5.64
CA THR A 226 -11.69 -21.21 -5.56
C THR A 226 -12.32 -21.25 -4.16
N GLU A 227 -11.92 -22.17 -3.28
CA GLU A 227 -12.38 -22.20 -1.87
C GLU A 227 -11.60 -21.20 -1.01
N ASN A 228 -11.54 -19.95 -1.43
CA ASN A 228 -10.68 -18.92 -0.87
C ASN A 228 -11.30 -18.12 0.29
N GLY A 229 -12.52 -18.41 0.69
CA GLY A 229 -13.06 -17.98 1.99
C GLY A 229 -12.46 -18.71 3.21
N TRP A 230 -11.74 -19.85 3.00
CA TRP A 230 -10.99 -20.55 4.03
C TRP A 230 -9.52 -20.07 4.05
N VAL A 231 -8.96 -19.89 5.23
CA VAL A 231 -7.61 -19.29 5.41
C VAL A 231 -6.52 -19.98 4.58
N VAL A 232 -6.54 -21.32 4.49
CA VAL A 232 -5.55 -22.07 3.70
C VAL A 232 -5.79 -21.86 2.20
N GLY A 233 -7.04 -21.90 1.77
CA GLY A 233 -7.41 -21.63 0.38
C GLY A 233 -7.05 -20.22 -0.07
N ALA A 234 -7.30 -19.21 0.79
CA ALA A 234 -6.93 -17.82 0.52
C ALA A 234 -5.40 -17.63 0.43
N LEU A 235 -4.65 -18.24 1.36
CA LEU A 235 -3.19 -18.20 1.33
C LEU A 235 -2.64 -18.88 0.07
N GLN A 236 -3.18 -20.04 -0.31
CA GLN A 236 -2.79 -20.74 -1.53
C GLN A 236 -3.14 -19.95 -2.78
N ALA A 237 -4.33 -19.34 -2.84
CA ALA A 237 -4.77 -18.48 -3.95
C ALA A 237 -3.81 -17.30 -4.15
N ALA A 238 -3.53 -16.56 -3.07
CA ALA A 238 -2.62 -15.43 -3.10
C ALA A 238 -1.18 -15.83 -3.48
N TRP A 239 -0.65 -16.91 -2.88
CA TRP A 239 0.70 -17.39 -3.18
C TRP A 239 0.83 -17.94 -4.60
N SER A 240 -0.15 -18.72 -5.06
CA SER A 240 -0.18 -19.23 -6.43
C SER A 240 -0.25 -18.09 -7.45
N ALA A 241 -1.10 -17.08 -7.23
CA ALA A 241 -1.19 -15.92 -8.11
C ALA A 241 0.17 -15.21 -8.25
N ILE A 242 0.89 -15.03 -7.14
CA ILE A 242 2.22 -14.42 -7.14
C ILE A 242 3.23 -15.29 -7.91
N GLN A 243 3.26 -16.60 -7.66
CA GLN A 243 4.27 -17.51 -8.23
C GLN A 243 4.05 -17.80 -9.71
N HIS A 244 2.82 -17.85 -10.18
CA HIS A 244 2.49 -18.16 -11.57
C HIS A 244 2.41 -16.91 -12.47
N THR A 245 2.48 -15.70 -11.91
CA THR A 245 2.56 -14.48 -12.71
C THR A 245 4.01 -14.20 -13.09
N PRO A 246 4.33 -14.10 -14.40
CA PRO A 246 5.69 -13.81 -14.84
C PRO A 246 6.16 -12.41 -14.39
N VAL A 247 7.41 -12.32 -13.93
CA VAL A 247 8.06 -11.03 -13.63
C VAL A 247 8.55 -10.41 -14.94
N PRO A 248 8.08 -9.21 -15.33
CA PRO A 248 8.53 -8.54 -16.56
C PRO A 248 10.02 -8.19 -16.51
N ASN A 249 10.74 -8.44 -17.61
CA ASN A 249 12.20 -8.23 -17.66
C ASN A 249 12.58 -6.74 -17.64
N GLU A 250 11.86 -5.90 -18.39
CA GLU A 250 12.20 -4.49 -18.57
C GLU A 250 11.81 -3.63 -17.35
N MET A 251 10.69 -3.95 -16.71
CA MET A 251 10.16 -3.22 -15.56
C MET A 251 9.61 -4.21 -14.52
N PRO A 252 10.50 -4.86 -13.73
CA PRO A 252 10.11 -5.98 -12.85
C PRO A 252 9.03 -5.67 -11.84
N CYS A 253 8.91 -4.42 -11.39
CA CYS A 253 7.88 -4.02 -10.42
C CYS A 253 6.44 -4.06 -10.97
N LEU A 254 6.24 -4.11 -12.29
CA LEU A 254 4.92 -4.35 -12.90
C LEU A 254 4.35 -5.73 -12.53
N HIS A 255 5.19 -6.63 -12.04
CA HIS A 255 4.74 -7.89 -11.45
C HIS A 255 3.68 -7.67 -10.35
N LEU A 256 3.78 -6.59 -9.57
CA LEU A 256 2.76 -6.24 -8.56
C LEU A 256 1.37 -6.11 -9.21
N GLN A 257 1.26 -5.34 -10.27
CA GLN A 257 -0.01 -5.10 -10.97
C GLN A 257 -0.54 -6.37 -11.63
N HIS A 258 0.34 -7.10 -12.32
CA HIS A 258 -0.03 -8.34 -13.02
C HIS A 258 -0.45 -9.44 -12.04
N ALA A 259 0.24 -9.59 -10.90
CA ALA A 259 -0.12 -10.60 -9.91
C ALA A 259 -1.41 -10.27 -9.15
N LEU A 260 -1.70 -8.98 -8.92
CA LEU A 260 -3.02 -8.57 -8.42
C LEU A 260 -4.13 -8.89 -9.42
N ALA A 261 -3.90 -8.65 -10.72
CA ALA A 261 -4.84 -9.02 -11.76
C ALA A 261 -5.09 -10.54 -11.78
N THR A 262 -4.04 -11.34 -11.65
CA THR A 262 -4.14 -12.80 -11.54
C THR A 262 -4.92 -13.23 -10.29
N ALA A 263 -4.67 -12.60 -9.13
CA ALA A 263 -5.35 -12.92 -7.88
C ALA A 263 -6.86 -12.64 -7.95
N ILE A 264 -7.26 -11.51 -8.51
CA ILE A 264 -8.66 -11.14 -8.75
C ILE A 264 -9.30 -12.10 -9.76
N GLY A 265 -8.56 -12.52 -10.79
CA GLY A 265 -9.02 -13.46 -11.82
C GLY A 265 -9.37 -14.86 -11.31
N ILE A 266 -8.99 -15.22 -10.09
CA ILE A 266 -9.42 -16.48 -9.45
C ILE A 266 -10.94 -16.47 -9.18
N GLY A 267 -11.49 -15.28 -8.91
CA GLY A 267 -12.91 -15.14 -8.55
C GLY A 267 -13.23 -15.41 -7.09
N HIS A 268 -14.51 -15.49 -6.77
CA HIS A 268 -15.07 -15.68 -5.42
C HIS A 268 -14.73 -14.53 -4.48
N ASP A 269 -13.89 -14.71 -3.48
CA ASP A 269 -13.48 -13.73 -2.47
C ASP A 269 -12.27 -12.92 -2.99
N THR A 270 -12.56 -12.05 -3.97
CA THR A 270 -11.53 -11.41 -4.80
C THR A 270 -10.80 -10.28 -4.10
N ASP A 271 -11.46 -9.51 -3.27
CA ASP A 271 -10.90 -8.43 -2.47
C ASP A 271 -9.94 -8.97 -1.41
N THR A 272 -10.38 -9.98 -0.64
CA THR A 272 -9.56 -10.63 0.37
C THR A 272 -8.30 -11.29 -0.23
N VAL A 273 -8.44 -12.06 -1.32
CA VAL A 273 -7.27 -12.69 -1.97
C VAL A 273 -6.31 -11.64 -2.50
N ALA A 274 -6.82 -10.56 -3.10
CA ALA A 274 -5.99 -9.49 -3.64
C ALA A 274 -5.37 -8.63 -2.52
N ALA A 275 -6.05 -8.40 -1.39
CA ALA A 275 -5.47 -7.74 -0.22
C ALA A 275 -4.31 -8.55 0.38
N ILE A 276 -4.50 -9.87 0.56
CA ILE A 276 -3.45 -10.79 1.03
C ILE A 276 -2.25 -10.77 0.08
N ALA A 277 -2.47 -10.97 -1.22
CA ALA A 277 -1.41 -10.94 -2.23
C ALA A 277 -0.73 -9.57 -2.28
N GLY A 278 -1.49 -8.49 -2.24
CA GLY A 278 -1.02 -7.11 -2.25
C GLY A 278 -0.04 -6.81 -1.12
N ALA A 279 -0.31 -7.30 0.09
CA ALA A 279 0.59 -7.11 1.23
C ALA A 279 1.99 -7.69 0.96
N LEU A 280 2.09 -8.91 0.40
CA LEU A 280 3.37 -9.55 0.10
C LEU A 280 4.04 -8.95 -1.16
N LEU A 281 3.25 -8.61 -2.18
CA LEU A 281 3.73 -7.93 -3.39
C LEU A 281 4.30 -6.55 -3.04
N GLY A 282 3.61 -5.78 -2.21
CA GLY A 282 4.09 -4.50 -1.69
C GLY A 282 5.36 -4.63 -0.84
N ALA A 283 5.45 -5.69 -0.03
CA ALA A 283 6.66 -6.02 0.72
C ALA A 283 7.86 -6.34 -0.18
N ARG A 284 7.62 -6.89 -1.36
CA ARG A 284 8.67 -7.21 -2.35
C ARG A 284 9.08 -6.01 -3.19
N TRP A 285 8.10 -5.29 -3.73
CA TRP A 285 8.33 -4.27 -4.75
C TRP A 285 8.34 -2.83 -4.21
N GLY A 286 7.78 -2.61 -3.02
CA GLY A 286 7.71 -1.29 -2.38
C GLY A 286 6.45 -0.49 -2.74
N ALA A 287 6.17 0.54 -1.96
CA ALA A 287 5.12 1.52 -2.25
C ALA A 287 5.37 2.26 -3.57
N SER A 288 6.64 2.41 -3.94
CA SER A 288 7.07 3.02 -5.21
C SER A 288 6.70 2.20 -6.46
N ALA A 289 6.21 0.95 -6.30
CA ALA A 289 5.68 0.12 -7.39
C ALA A 289 4.16 0.24 -7.59
N VAL A 290 3.47 0.92 -6.68
CA VAL A 290 2.01 1.08 -6.75
C VAL A 290 1.67 2.28 -7.62
N PRO A 291 0.86 2.14 -8.69
CA PRO A 291 0.49 3.26 -9.57
C PRO A 291 -0.12 4.44 -8.83
N GLN A 292 0.27 5.65 -9.21
CA GLN A 292 -0.28 6.88 -8.61
C GLN A 292 -1.78 7.04 -8.89
N GLU A 293 -2.26 6.56 -10.02
CA GLU A 293 -3.69 6.54 -10.34
C GLU A 293 -4.48 5.74 -9.30
N TRP A 294 -4.01 4.54 -8.93
CA TRP A 294 -4.66 3.74 -7.89
C TRP A 294 -4.56 4.39 -6.51
N GLN A 295 -3.38 4.98 -6.19
CA GLN A 295 -3.20 5.68 -4.92
C GLN A 295 -4.15 6.88 -4.77
N GLY A 296 -4.41 7.60 -5.87
CA GLY A 296 -5.30 8.77 -5.89
C GLY A 296 -6.78 8.45 -5.68
N LEU A 297 -7.21 7.26 -6.10
CA LEU A 297 -8.59 6.78 -5.91
C LEU A 297 -8.82 6.17 -4.53
N LEU A 298 -7.75 5.67 -3.89
CA LEU A 298 -7.83 4.83 -2.70
C LEU A 298 -8.38 5.59 -1.48
N HIS A 299 -9.47 5.12 -0.90
CA HIS A 299 -10.08 5.68 0.31
C HIS A 299 -10.92 4.64 1.06
N GLY A 300 -11.36 4.97 2.26
CA GLY A 300 -12.28 4.15 3.04
C GLY A 300 -12.23 4.45 4.54
N TRP A 301 -12.87 3.61 5.34
CA TRP A 301 -12.88 3.76 6.79
C TRP A 301 -11.46 3.79 7.36
N GLY A 302 -11.20 4.72 8.28
CA GLY A 302 -9.91 4.86 8.92
C GLY A 302 -9.99 5.44 10.33
N HIS A 303 -8.86 5.37 11.03
CA HIS A 303 -8.71 6.00 12.34
C HIS A 303 -8.31 7.47 12.15
N PRO A 304 -8.85 8.40 12.92
CA PRO A 304 -8.48 9.81 12.86
C PRO A 304 -7.05 10.02 13.38
N LEU A 305 -6.05 9.89 12.49
CA LEU A 305 -4.71 10.43 12.73
C LEU A 305 -4.65 11.94 12.48
N ALA A 306 -5.64 12.48 11.79
CA ALA A 306 -5.83 13.91 11.57
C ALA A 306 -7.30 14.17 11.21
N ASP A 307 -7.90 15.09 11.94
CA ASP A 307 -9.23 15.65 11.70
C ASP A 307 -10.44 14.72 11.75
N ASP A 308 -11.58 15.29 12.17
CA ASP A 308 -12.90 14.69 12.47
C ASP A 308 -13.54 13.83 11.35
N GLN A 309 -12.84 13.53 10.25
CA GLN A 309 -13.33 12.69 9.17
C GLN A 309 -12.70 11.31 9.25
N ARG A 310 -13.50 10.31 9.56
CA ARG A 310 -13.12 8.88 9.60
C ARG A 310 -12.86 8.30 8.20
N THR A 311 -12.25 9.08 7.32
CA THR A 311 -11.89 8.68 5.97
C THR A 311 -10.38 8.76 5.82
N SER A 312 -9.77 7.67 5.43
CA SER A 312 -8.33 7.53 5.18
C SER A 312 -8.08 7.25 3.70
N GLY A 313 -6.84 7.43 3.26
CA GLY A 313 -6.37 7.14 1.90
C GLY A 313 -4.93 6.66 1.89
N ALA A 314 -4.30 6.64 0.72
CA ALA A 314 -2.94 6.18 0.52
C ALA A 314 -1.90 6.85 1.45
N SER A 315 -2.04 8.15 1.69
CA SER A 315 -1.17 8.91 2.60
C SER A 315 -1.23 8.40 4.04
N THR A 316 -2.42 8.05 4.53
CA THR A 316 -2.62 7.47 5.86
C THR A 316 -1.97 6.11 5.99
N LEU A 317 -2.13 5.22 5.00
CA LEU A 317 -1.50 3.90 4.99
C LEU A 317 0.03 4.01 5.00
N ASN A 318 0.59 4.92 4.21
CA ASN A 318 2.03 5.20 4.18
C ASN A 318 2.53 5.79 5.52
N ALA A 319 1.75 6.66 6.17
CA ALA A 319 2.09 7.23 7.46
C ALA A 319 2.10 6.17 8.56
N LEU A 320 1.07 5.33 8.64
CA LEU A 320 0.97 4.22 9.60
C LEU A 320 2.14 3.25 9.45
N ALA A 321 2.44 2.82 8.21
CA ALA A 321 3.57 1.93 7.94
C ALA A 321 4.91 2.56 8.33
N THR A 322 5.12 3.83 7.98
CA THR A 322 6.35 4.56 8.32
C THR A 322 6.54 4.68 9.83
N LEU A 323 5.50 5.09 10.56
CA LEU A 323 5.55 5.20 12.02
C LEU A 323 5.81 3.85 12.67
N THR A 324 5.13 2.78 12.24
CA THR A 324 5.33 1.43 12.75
C THR A 324 6.80 1.00 12.60
N LEU A 325 7.37 1.14 11.42
CA LEU A 325 8.77 0.80 11.14
C LEU A 325 9.77 1.65 11.94
N ARG A 326 9.38 2.84 12.36
CA ARG A 326 10.20 3.77 13.16
C ARG A 326 9.92 3.68 14.67
N GLY A 327 9.14 2.71 15.12
CA GLY A 327 8.80 2.52 16.53
C GLY A 327 7.99 3.69 17.11
N GLY A 328 7.01 4.17 16.35
CA GLY A 328 6.07 5.23 16.74
C GLY A 328 6.64 6.66 16.65
N LYS A 329 7.80 6.85 16.01
CA LYS A 329 8.48 8.15 16.02
C LYS A 329 8.52 8.77 14.62
N PRO A 330 7.97 9.98 14.42
CA PRO A 330 8.24 10.76 13.21
C PRO A 330 9.74 11.05 13.09
N ASP A 331 10.19 11.48 11.91
CA ASP A 331 11.57 11.92 11.74
C ASP A 331 11.82 13.32 12.32
N SER A 332 13.06 13.84 12.19
CA SER A 332 13.43 15.15 12.73
C SER A 332 12.67 16.33 12.10
N THR A 333 11.99 16.10 10.96
CA THR A 333 11.16 17.11 10.31
C THR A 333 9.68 17.00 10.70
N GLY A 334 9.32 16.04 11.55
CA GLY A 334 7.94 15.72 11.91
C GLY A 334 7.21 14.81 10.91
N TRP A 335 7.86 14.46 9.77
CA TRP A 335 7.25 13.58 8.78
C TRP A 335 7.10 12.16 9.33
N PRO A 336 6.00 11.42 9.08
CA PRO A 336 4.94 11.67 8.10
C PRO A 336 3.71 12.42 8.62
N THR A 337 3.66 12.88 9.85
CA THR A 337 2.46 13.46 10.47
C THR A 337 2.54 14.98 10.68
N GLY A 338 3.69 15.60 10.43
CA GLY A 338 3.87 17.05 10.56
C GLY A 338 3.02 17.84 9.56
N ALA A 339 2.45 18.95 10.00
CA ALA A 339 1.65 19.82 9.15
C ALA A 339 2.44 20.39 7.96
N HIS A 340 3.70 20.73 8.17
CA HIS A 340 4.62 21.25 7.14
C HIS A 340 6.01 20.61 7.28
N VAL A 341 6.65 20.36 6.14
CA VAL A 341 8.07 20.00 6.07
C VAL A 341 8.85 21.27 5.76
N ASP A 342 9.80 21.64 6.64
CA ASP A 342 10.62 22.83 6.44
C ASP A 342 11.72 22.60 5.41
N TYR A 343 11.64 23.32 4.32
CA TYR A 343 12.61 23.34 3.23
C TYR A 343 13.37 24.67 3.12
N SER A 344 13.26 25.59 4.08
CA SER A 344 13.86 26.94 4.05
C SER A 344 15.38 26.94 3.84
N GLY A 345 16.07 25.88 4.32
CA GLY A 345 17.53 25.70 4.15
C GLY A 345 18.00 25.27 2.75
N TRP A 346 17.08 25.07 1.78
CA TRP A 346 17.38 24.49 0.47
C TRP A 346 17.49 25.51 -0.68
N GLY A 347 17.45 26.81 -0.40
CA GLY A 347 17.58 27.86 -1.40
C GLY A 347 16.42 27.89 -2.40
N LEU A 348 15.19 27.81 -1.88
CA LEU A 348 13.96 27.85 -2.68
C LEU A 348 13.80 29.23 -3.35
N LEU A 349 13.33 29.24 -4.59
CA LEU A 349 13.08 30.45 -5.37
C LEU A 349 11.59 30.78 -5.50
N GLY A 350 10.69 29.86 -5.06
CA GLY A 350 9.25 29.99 -5.32
C GLY A 350 8.91 29.87 -6.81
N THR A 351 9.68 29.07 -7.55
CA THR A 351 9.51 28.92 -8.99
C THR A 351 8.22 28.16 -9.30
N CYS A 352 7.35 28.75 -10.11
CA CYS A 352 6.19 28.12 -10.75
C CYS A 352 6.15 28.59 -12.19
N ALA A 353 6.66 27.76 -13.11
CA ALA A 353 6.76 28.10 -14.54
C ALA A 353 5.90 27.15 -15.38
N PRO A 354 5.26 27.63 -16.46
CA PRO A 354 4.52 26.76 -17.35
C PRO A 354 5.45 25.74 -18.03
N HIS A 355 4.96 24.50 -18.20
CA HIS A 355 5.71 23.46 -18.90
C HIS A 355 5.79 23.76 -20.41
N PRO A 356 6.98 23.74 -21.06
CA PRO A 356 7.12 24.18 -22.44
C PRO A 356 6.41 23.29 -23.47
N HIS A 357 6.12 22.04 -23.16
CA HIS A 357 5.50 21.08 -24.07
C HIS A 357 4.12 20.57 -23.62
N ALA A 358 3.64 20.96 -22.43
CA ALA A 358 2.37 20.47 -21.89
C ALA A 358 1.55 21.64 -21.32
N GLU A 359 0.64 22.17 -22.11
CA GLU A 359 -0.29 23.20 -21.66
C GLU A 359 -1.14 22.68 -20.49
N GLY A 360 -1.37 23.51 -19.47
CA GLY A 360 -2.09 23.11 -18.25
C GLY A 360 -1.22 22.43 -17.20
N VAL A 361 0.10 22.33 -17.45
CA VAL A 361 1.08 21.81 -16.48
C VAL A 361 2.06 22.93 -16.13
N TRP A 362 2.37 23.05 -14.84
CA TRP A 362 3.40 23.92 -14.27
C TRP A 362 4.48 23.10 -13.58
N ILE A 363 5.70 23.61 -13.57
CA ILE A 363 6.86 22.96 -12.98
C ILE A 363 7.61 23.92 -12.06
N GLY A 364 8.13 23.42 -10.93
CA GLY A 364 8.83 24.30 -10.03
C GLY A 364 9.39 23.66 -8.75
N ASP A 365 9.53 24.48 -7.72
CA ASP A 365 10.07 24.09 -6.42
C ASP A 365 9.02 24.21 -5.30
N ALA A 366 9.33 23.60 -4.14
CA ALA A 366 8.41 23.56 -3.00
C ALA A 366 8.06 24.93 -2.41
N GLY A 367 8.89 25.95 -2.66
CA GLY A 367 8.61 27.33 -2.21
C GLY A 367 7.42 27.97 -2.92
N ALA A 368 7.02 27.46 -4.09
CA ALA A 368 5.84 27.93 -4.79
C ALA A 368 4.54 27.48 -4.12
N LEU A 369 4.54 26.44 -3.28
CA LEU A 369 3.33 25.94 -2.60
C LEU A 369 2.65 26.98 -1.72
N ASP A 370 3.42 27.91 -1.15
CA ASP A 370 2.87 28.97 -0.28
C ASP A 370 2.11 30.06 -1.05
N ALA A 371 2.25 30.10 -2.37
CA ALA A 371 1.68 31.13 -3.25
C ALA A 371 1.39 30.59 -4.67
N LEU A 372 0.79 29.39 -4.75
CA LEU A 372 0.36 28.85 -6.04
C LEU A 372 -0.70 29.75 -6.68
N PRO A 373 -0.67 29.90 -8.02
CA PRO A 373 -1.78 30.53 -8.75
C PRO A 373 -3.13 29.86 -8.44
N ASP A 374 -4.18 30.65 -8.26
CA ASP A 374 -5.54 30.16 -7.92
C ASP A 374 -6.10 29.16 -8.94
N GLU A 375 -5.58 29.17 -10.15
CA GLU A 375 -5.98 28.24 -11.21
C GLU A 375 -5.41 26.82 -11.04
N ILE A 376 -4.39 26.62 -10.20
CA ILE A 376 -3.77 25.29 -9.97
C ILE A 376 -4.57 24.55 -8.89
N ASP A 377 -5.19 23.45 -9.29
CA ASP A 377 -6.07 22.63 -8.48
C ASP A 377 -5.58 21.18 -8.27
N ALA A 378 -4.39 20.85 -8.84
CA ALA A 378 -3.74 19.57 -8.64
C ALA A 378 -2.22 19.72 -8.45
N VAL A 379 -1.63 18.93 -7.55
CA VAL A 379 -0.20 18.98 -7.22
C VAL A 379 0.39 17.58 -7.23
N VAL A 380 1.49 17.41 -7.98
CA VAL A 380 2.32 16.20 -8.00
C VAL A 380 3.65 16.51 -7.33
N SER A 381 3.81 16.03 -6.10
CA SER A 381 4.97 16.28 -5.25
C SER A 381 6.00 15.16 -5.39
N LEU A 382 7.18 15.46 -5.94
CA LEU A 382 8.30 14.53 -6.05
C LEU A 382 9.21 14.58 -4.81
N CYS A 383 8.67 14.98 -3.68
CA CYS A 383 9.34 15.07 -2.40
C CYS A 383 8.31 14.90 -1.27
N ARG A 384 8.80 14.77 -0.05
CA ARG A 384 7.95 14.75 1.14
C ARG A 384 7.22 16.09 1.27
N ILE A 385 5.98 16.03 1.69
CA ILE A 385 5.18 17.20 2.06
C ILE A 385 4.50 16.95 3.40
N GLY A 386 4.16 18.02 4.10
CA GLY A 386 3.35 17.97 5.32
C GLY A 386 1.87 17.86 5.01
N THR A 387 1.09 17.46 5.98
CA THR A 387 -0.35 17.19 5.85
C THR A 387 -1.19 18.43 5.50
N GLN A 388 -0.66 19.64 5.73
CA GLN A 388 -1.32 20.93 5.45
C GLN A 388 -0.53 21.79 4.45
N GLN A 389 0.44 21.20 3.74
CA GLN A 389 1.33 21.95 2.85
C GLN A 389 0.77 22.11 1.44
N ILE A 390 -0.19 21.31 1.06
CA ILE A 390 -0.95 21.43 -0.18
C ILE A 390 -2.21 22.25 0.08
N PRO A 391 -2.59 23.16 -0.82
CA PRO A 391 -3.82 23.94 -0.68
C PRO A 391 -5.05 23.07 -0.47
N ALA A 392 -5.92 23.46 0.44
CA ALA A 392 -7.14 22.72 0.74
C ALA A 392 -8.03 22.58 -0.51
N GLY A 393 -8.47 21.35 -0.78
CA GLY A 393 -9.30 21.03 -1.95
C GLY A 393 -8.54 20.71 -3.22
N ALA A 394 -7.21 20.90 -3.26
CA ALA A 394 -6.40 20.49 -4.40
C ALA A 394 -6.16 18.97 -4.38
N ILE A 395 -6.19 18.35 -5.56
CA ILE A 395 -5.78 16.95 -5.73
C ILE A 395 -4.28 16.85 -5.43
N SER A 396 -3.88 15.86 -4.61
CA SER A 396 -2.49 15.70 -4.20
C SER A 396 -1.97 14.30 -4.45
N HIS A 397 -0.88 14.20 -5.22
CA HIS A 397 -0.10 13.00 -5.41
C HIS A 397 1.30 13.16 -4.83
N VAL A 398 1.72 12.23 -3.98
CA VAL A 398 3.07 12.22 -3.39
C VAL A 398 3.86 11.05 -3.93
N VAL A 399 4.75 11.36 -4.85
CA VAL A 399 5.60 10.39 -5.54
C VAL A 399 6.87 10.14 -4.75
N ARG A 400 7.14 8.88 -4.44
CA ARG A 400 8.38 8.48 -3.78
C ARG A 400 9.54 8.45 -4.78
N LEU A 401 10.18 9.58 -4.98
CA LEU A 401 11.41 9.72 -5.77
C LEU A 401 12.48 10.40 -4.92
N LEU A 402 13.55 9.69 -4.59
CA LEU A 402 14.59 10.18 -3.69
C LEU A 402 15.76 10.78 -4.49
N ASP A 403 16.24 11.95 -4.07
CA ASP A 403 17.36 12.65 -4.71
C ASP A 403 18.68 12.30 -4.01
N THR A 404 18.90 11.02 -3.72
CA THR A 404 20.10 10.48 -3.08
C THR A 404 20.92 9.68 -4.07
N ASN A 405 20.64 8.38 -4.19
CA ASN A 405 21.35 7.44 -5.04
C ASN A 405 20.34 6.60 -5.85
N PRO A 406 20.74 6.01 -6.98
CA PRO A 406 19.86 5.12 -7.75
C PRO A 406 19.45 3.88 -6.93
N GLU A 407 20.28 3.38 -6.04
CA GLU A 407 20.01 2.21 -5.18
C GLU A 407 18.86 2.47 -4.19
N ASP A 408 18.59 3.72 -3.83
CA ASP A 408 17.46 4.13 -2.98
C ASP A 408 16.13 4.17 -3.75
N ASN A 409 16.17 4.02 -5.08
CA ASN A 409 15.04 4.08 -6.01
C ASN A 409 14.95 2.79 -6.85
N PRO A 410 14.59 1.65 -6.25
CA PRO A 410 14.62 0.35 -6.95
C PRO A 410 13.68 0.28 -8.17
N ASN A 411 12.65 1.12 -8.23
CA ASN A 411 11.65 1.18 -9.29
C ASN A 411 11.76 2.47 -10.12
N LEU A 412 12.98 3.00 -10.28
CA LEU A 412 13.22 4.35 -10.83
C LEU A 412 12.48 4.63 -12.14
N ASP A 413 12.61 3.75 -13.12
CA ASP A 413 12.03 3.95 -14.45
C ASP A 413 10.50 3.97 -14.37
N PHE A 414 9.90 3.07 -13.59
CA PHE A 414 8.47 3.06 -13.32
C PHE A 414 8.01 4.36 -12.63
N VAL A 415 8.70 4.79 -11.57
CA VAL A 415 8.31 5.99 -10.80
C VAL A 415 8.33 7.26 -11.64
N ILE A 416 9.33 7.42 -12.51
CA ILE A 416 9.42 8.59 -13.40
C ILE A 416 8.30 8.56 -14.45
N ASP A 417 8.04 7.40 -15.05
CA ASP A 417 6.98 7.25 -16.06
C ASP A 417 5.60 7.44 -15.45
N ASP A 418 5.33 6.83 -14.30
CA ASP A 418 4.07 6.91 -13.58
C ASP A 418 3.77 8.34 -13.11
N ALA A 419 4.77 9.07 -12.56
CA ALA A 419 4.62 10.47 -12.20
C ALA A 419 4.30 11.37 -13.41
N ALA A 420 4.92 11.12 -14.56
CA ALA A 420 4.63 11.86 -15.78
C ALA A 420 3.21 11.53 -16.30
N ARG A 421 2.82 10.26 -16.29
CA ARG A 421 1.49 9.83 -16.78
C ARG A 421 0.36 10.32 -15.88
N VAL A 422 0.48 10.25 -14.56
CA VAL A 422 -0.55 10.77 -13.66
C VAL A 422 -0.70 12.29 -13.82
N THR A 423 0.40 13.01 -14.06
CA THR A 423 0.35 14.45 -14.35
C THR A 423 -0.46 14.74 -15.62
N LEU A 424 -0.19 14.00 -16.70
CA LEU A 424 -0.94 14.16 -17.96
C LEU A 424 -2.38 13.71 -17.83
N HIS A 425 -2.64 12.65 -17.10
CA HIS A 425 -4.00 12.15 -16.84
C HIS A 425 -4.85 13.20 -16.11
N LEU A 426 -4.33 13.83 -15.06
CA LEU A 426 -5.01 14.93 -14.35
C LEU A 426 -5.27 16.11 -15.27
N ARG A 427 -4.28 16.53 -16.08
CA ARG A 427 -4.45 17.56 -17.08
C ARG A 427 -5.56 17.24 -18.07
N ASP A 428 -5.60 16.02 -18.57
CA ASP A 428 -6.58 15.55 -19.56
C ASP A 428 -8.00 15.48 -18.98
N GLN A 429 -8.12 15.34 -17.65
CA GLN A 429 -9.37 15.50 -16.90
C GLN A 429 -9.78 16.98 -16.71
N GLY A 430 -8.95 17.92 -17.14
CA GLY A 430 -9.22 19.37 -17.09
C GLY A 430 -8.58 20.09 -15.90
N HIS A 431 -7.77 19.39 -15.09
CA HIS A 431 -7.06 20.00 -13.97
C HIS A 431 -5.86 20.82 -14.43
N ARG A 432 -5.48 21.77 -13.59
CA ARG A 432 -4.26 22.59 -13.72
C ARG A 432 -3.22 22.03 -12.73
N VAL A 433 -2.18 21.40 -13.27
CA VAL A 433 -1.30 20.54 -12.47
C VAL A 433 0.05 21.21 -12.20
N PHE A 434 0.46 21.26 -10.94
CA PHE A 434 1.80 21.71 -10.54
C PHE A 434 2.66 20.50 -10.14
N VAL A 435 3.80 20.35 -10.84
CA VAL A 435 4.79 19.29 -10.55
C VAL A 435 6.02 19.92 -9.90
N HIS A 436 6.39 19.48 -8.71
CA HIS A 436 7.52 20.02 -8.00
C HIS A 436 8.36 18.98 -7.23
N CYS A 437 9.59 19.34 -6.95
CA CYS A 437 10.39 18.73 -5.87
C CYS A 437 10.87 19.81 -4.91
N VAL A 438 11.84 19.54 -4.06
CA VAL A 438 12.30 20.53 -3.09
C VAL A 438 12.77 21.81 -3.79
N ALA A 439 13.79 21.76 -4.62
CA ALA A 439 14.46 22.96 -5.19
C ALA A 439 14.41 23.02 -6.73
N ALA A 440 13.54 22.27 -7.39
CA ALA A 440 13.46 22.12 -8.85
C ALA A 440 14.81 21.83 -9.54
N GLN A 441 15.75 21.24 -8.81
CA GLN A 441 17.11 21.05 -9.29
C GLN A 441 17.27 19.75 -10.09
N SER A 442 16.71 18.64 -9.64
CA SER A 442 17.03 17.31 -10.17
C SER A 442 15.79 16.52 -10.57
N ARG A 443 14.87 16.24 -9.64
CA ARG A 443 13.69 15.40 -9.87
C ARG A 443 12.64 16.04 -10.75
N THR A 444 12.27 17.31 -10.49
CA THR A 444 11.33 18.06 -11.32
C THR A 444 11.80 18.14 -12.78
N PRO A 445 13.05 18.52 -13.11
CA PRO A 445 13.50 18.53 -14.50
C PRO A 445 13.43 17.18 -15.20
N ALA A 446 13.71 16.07 -14.47
CA ALA A 446 13.67 14.72 -15.05
C ALA A 446 12.25 14.29 -15.38
N VAL A 447 11.30 14.46 -14.44
CA VAL A 447 9.89 14.10 -14.66
C VAL A 447 9.27 15.02 -15.72
N ALA A 448 9.58 16.31 -15.70
CA ALA A 448 9.13 17.26 -16.72
C ALA A 448 9.65 16.88 -18.12
N ALA A 449 10.92 16.46 -18.24
CA ALA A 449 11.46 15.96 -19.51
C ALA A 449 10.70 14.71 -19.99
N ARG A 450 10.32 13.78 -19.08
CA ARG A 450 9.50 12.64 -19.46
C ARG A 450 8.11 13.07 -19.93
N ILE A 451 7.48 14.05 -19.28
CA ILE A 451 6.21 14.65 -19.74
C ILE A 451 6.39 15.18 -21.18
N GLY A 452 7.44 15.96 -21.44
CA GLY A 452 7.71 16.48 -22.79
C GLY A 452 7.88 15.38 -23.83
N VAL A 453 8.57 14.29 -23.49
CA VAL A 453 8.73 13.12 -24.37
C VAL A 453 7.39 12.44 -24.66
N LEU A 454 6.52 12.29 -23.66
CA LEU A 454 5.18 11.73 -23.84
C LEU A 454 4.29 12.61 -24.72
N GLU A 455 4.50 13.93 -24.71
CA GLU A 455 3.85 14.92 -25.59
C GLU A 455 4.53 15.03 -26.97
N GLY A 456 5.51 14.17 -27.27
CA GLY A 456 6.14 14.06 -28.59
C GLY A 456 7.41 14.90 -28.80
N ALA A 457 7.92 15.58 -27.77
CA ALA A 457 9.17 16.33 -27.89
C ALA A 457 10.39 15.38 -27.90
N PRO A 458 11.43 15.63 -28.72
CA PRO A 458 12.70 14.96 -28.60
C PRO A 458 13.31 15.18 -27.21
N LEU A 459 13.87 14.14 -26.59
CA LEU A 459 14.38 14.22 -25.21
C LEU A 459 15.38 15.34 -24.98
N ASP A 460 16.35 15.51 -25.89
CA ASP A 460 17.41 16.52 -25.75
C ASP A 460 16.83 17.95 -25.87
N ASP A 461 15.77 18.14 -26.66
CA ASP A 461 15.05 19.39 -26.74
C ASP A 461 14.25 19.67 -25.47
N ALA A 462 13.51 18.66 -25.00
CA ALA A 462 12.76 18.75 -23.74
C ALA A 462 13.67 19.09 -22.56
N LEU A 463 14.80 18.40 -22.40
CA LEU A 463 15.79 18.69 -21.35
C LEU A 463 16.36 20.11 -21.45
N ARG A 464 16.70 20.56 -22.66
CA ARG A 464 17.25 21.91 -22.88
C ARG A 464 16.23 22.98 -22.49
N GLU A 465 14.99 22.86 -22.94
CA GLU A 465 13.95 23.86 -22.72
C GLU A 465 13.50 23.91 -21.27
N ILE A 466 13.33 22.74 -20.61
CA ILE A 466 13.01 22.68 -19.19
C ILE A 466 14.14 23.25 -18.33
N ASN A 467 15.40 22.97 -18.65
CA ASN A 467 16.53 23.56 -17.93
C ASN A 467 16.61 25.09 -18.13
N ALA A 468 16.12 25.63 -19.25
CA ALA A 468 16.01 27.08 -19.45
C ALA A 468 14.88 27.72 -18.62
N MET A 469 13.81 26.97 -18.32
CA MET A 469 12.67 27.43 -17.50
C MET A 469 12.93 27.37 -16.01
N LEU A 470 13.80 26.47 -15.55
CA LEU A 470 14.08 26.22 -14.14
C LEU A 470 15.49 26.71 -13.78
N PRO A 471 15.65 27.85 -13.07
CA PRO A 471 16.96 28.47 -12.83
C PRO A 471 17.98 27.58 -12.10
N ASN A 472 17.48 26.67 -11.26
CA ASN A 472 18.32 25.75 -10.49
C ASN A 472 18.52 24.37 -11.16
N ALA A 473 17.98 24.16 -12.37
CA ALA A 473 18.00 22.85 -13.02
C ALA A 473 19.42 22.34 -13.24
N LYS A 474 19.69 21.19 -12.64
CA LYS A 474 20.92 20.42 -12.78
C LYS A 474 20.57 18.94 -12.49
N PRO A 475 19.82 18.28 -13.38
CA PRO A 475 19.38 16.93 -13.12
C PRO A 475 20.56 15.98 -13.01
N ARG A 476 20.47 15.02 -12.08
CA ARG A 476 21.46 13.96 -11.94
C ARG A 476 21.43 13.06 -13.16
N SER A 477 22.60 12.59 -13.61
CA SER A 477 22.73 11.77 -14.83
C SER A 477 21.88 10.51 -14.79
N TRP A 478 21.81 9.82 -13.66
CA TRP A 478 21.03 8.60 -13.52
C TRP A 478 19.50 8.83 -13.66
N LEU A 479 18.96 10.02 -13.33
CA LEU A 479 17.57 10.40 -13.62
C LEU A 479 17.35 10.61 -15.12
N THR A 480 18.26 11.36 -15.78
CA THR A 480 18.16 11.59 -17.23
C THR A 480 18.41 10.32 -18.04
N ASP A 481 19.25 9.41 -17.55
CA ASP A 481 19.47 8.12 -18.18
C ASP A 481 18.23 7.22 -18.07
N SER A 482 17.46 7.31 -16.97
CA SER A 482 16.15 6.67 -16.84
C SER A 482 15.18 7.19 -17.92
N VAL A 483 15.06 8.50 -18.10
CA VAL A 483 14.21 9.08 -19.15
C VAL A 483 14.65 8.62 -20.56
N ARG A 484 15.97 8.46 -20.81
CA ARG A 484 16.47 7.92 -22.09
C ARG A 484 16.04 6.47 -22.32
N ARG A 485 16.14 5.61 -21.31
CA ARG A 485 15.68 4.21 -21.41
C ARG A 485 14.19 4.15 -21.74
N LEU A 486 13.38 4.95 -21.05
CA LEU A 486 11.94 5.06 -21.28
C LEU A 486 11.57 5.57 -22.67
N GLY A 487 12.40 6.48 -23.24
CA GLY A 487 12.23 6.98 -24.60
C GLY A 487 12.57 5.94 -25.67
N ALA A 488 13.55 5.06 -25.41
CA ALA A 488 13.94 3.99 -26.33
C ALA A 488 12.91 2.85 -26.40
N SER A 489 12.20 2.57 -25.28
CA SER A 489 11.15 1.54 -25.20
C SER A 489 9.83 1.97 -25.84
N ALA A 490 9.64 3.25 -26.13
CA ALA A 490 8.43 3.80 -26.75
C ALA A 490 8.48 3.87 -28.29
N ALA A 491 9.55 3.38 -28.90
CA ALA A 491 9.60 3.22 -30.36
C ALA A 491 8.76 1.98 -30.75
N PRO A 492 7.83 2.10 -31.74
CA PRO A 492 6.88 1.06 -32.12
C PRO A 492 7.55 -0.20 -32.66
#